data_5ad32274b6ac117f9a0fb1ef57b9d9e4
#
_entry.id   5ad32274b6ac117f9a0fb1ef57b9d9e4
#
_cell.length_a   1.000
_cell.length_b   1.000
_cell.length_c   1.000
_cell.angle_alpha   90.00
_cell.angle_beta   90.00
_cell.angle_gamma   90.00
#
_symmetry.space_group_name_H-M   'P 1'
#
loop_
_entity.id
_entity.type
_entity.pdbx_description
1 polymer ?
#
loop_
_entity_poly.entity_id
_entity_poly.type
_entity_poly.pdbx_seq_one_letter_code
_entity_poly.pdbx_strand_id
1 'polypeptide(L)'
;MESTKLSGIYSNGMVLQRNKDIVIEGFENLKSEVTLTLAGKVVSAPVTDGRFKAVFPPMDVVFDTELTVDGTDTITVRDVCIGDVFLLAGQSNMELPVGRTLELNREEVEAADYPFVRQYTLTPDLDIPAIGEDSINKLPEFDWIKASGTSKNAFSAIGFYAAKRIFEEKNVPVGLILTAQGGSTIEAWMCDEDLYASGISEDEIAPLRGKGALKKYMERWQNLSAVWRAEADDNDFKIEEGIKDAKPVTLPGIVVKDFSGIVWFIRDFDYDGACEGDCVLRLGDLIDADTTYINGIEVGRTEYQYPPRIYHFDGSILNKGKNTIMTRLLVEQEFGGFVEGHPYYLRTPSGDTDIMGEWKTVVEKKMPKFNPIPMAQMLPASLYYSSVLTIKNIAVSQIWWYQGESNAGDPDGLTMADSELAQKVLEQSGKGSINPCGYDQKMIRTFRKMREFFGEVPVILVKMADYINPLTFESEVPEGWRKIQELQERAPEYISNVRVVTAPTPEPVYELHPQNKSGLGKDVAKVSVELNK
;
A
#
# COMPACT_ATOMS: atom_id res chain seq x y z
N MET A 1 20.91 -13.29 25.89
CA MET A 1 20.00 -13.50 24.75
C MET A 1 18.82 -14.30 25.26
N GLU A 2 17.62 -13.88 25.00
CA GLU A 2 16.41 -14.63 25.37
C GLU A 2 16.44 -15.99 24.70
N SER A 3 16.14 -17.04 25.47
CA SER A 3 16.18 -18.42 24.98
C SER A 3 14.85 -18.82 24.34
N THR A 4 13.73 -18.27 24.82
CA THR A 4 12.38 -18.45 24.27
C THR A 4 11.96 -17.19 23.55
N LYS A 5 11.43 -17.30 22.31
CA LYS A 5 10.91 -16.16 21.52
C LYS A 5 9.64 -16.54 20.76
N LEU A 6 8.72 -15.58 20.65
CA LEU A 6 7.59 -15.63 19.72
C LEU A 6 7.88 -14.81 18.47
N SER A 7 7.16 -15.11 17.40
CA SER A 7 7.03 -14.19 16.25
C SER A 7 6.34 -12.90 16.69
N GLY A 8 6.76 -11.77 16.12
CA GLY A 8 6.18 -10.47 16.44
C GLY A 8 4.69 -10.35 16.16
N ILE A 9 4.13 -11.17 15.25
CA ILE A 9 2.69 -11.21 15.05
C ILE A 9 1.93 -11.70 16.29
N TYR A 10 2.58 -12.52 17.12
CA TYR A 10 2.06 -12.95 18.44
C TYR A 10 2.50 -11.97 19.52
N SER A 11 2.06 -10.75 19.42
CA SER A 11 2.37 -9.64 20.32
C SER A 11 1.12 -9.12 21.04
N ASN A 12 1.32 -8.20 21.99
CA ASN A 12 0.21 -7.60 22.72
C ASN A 12 -0.81 -6.97 21.77
N GLY A 13 -2.07 -7.16 22.09
CA GLY A 13 -3.16 -6.65 21.26
C GLY A 13 -3.55 -7.53 20.08
N MET A 14 -2.95 -8.71 19.88
CA MET A 14 -3.27 -9.58 18.75
C MET A 14 -4.73 -10.05 18.75
N VAL A 15 -5.23 -10.33 17.53
CA VAL A 15 -6.49 -11.03 17.31
C VAL A 15 -6.20 -12.36 16.62
N LEU A 16 -6.65 -13.47 17.20
CA LEU A 16 -6.52 -14.81 16.66
C LEU A 16 -7.84 -15.28 16.04
N GLN A 17 -7.76 -16.07 14.96
CA GLN A 17 -8.95 -16.52 14.24
C GLN A 17 -9.76 -17.51 15.07
N ARG A 18 -11.06 -17.20 15.31
CA ARG A 18 -12.00 -18.11 15.94
C ARG A 18 -12.42 -19.26 15.03
N ASN A 19 -12.98 -20.32 15.60
CA ASN A 19 -13.57 -21.47 14.91
C ASN A 19 -12.60 -22.21 13.96
N LYS A 20 -11.32 -21.99 14.10
CA LYS A 20 -10.22 -22.69 13.42
C LYS A 20 -9.15 -23.06 14.42
N ASP A 21 -8.30 -24.01 14.07
CA ASP A 21 -7.10 -24.30 14.84
C ASP A 21 -6.22 -23.04 14.95
N ILE A 22 -5.79 -22.73 16.17
CA ILE A 22 -4.92 -21.59 16.44
C ILE A 22 -3.49 -22.10 16.56
N VAL A 23 -2.67 -21.74 15.59
CA VAL A 23 -1.25 -22.09 15.57
C VAL A 23 -0.46 -20.97 16.24
N ILE A 24 0.45 -21.35 17.16
CA ILE A 24 1.43 -20.44 17.76
C ILE A 24 2.82 -21.02 17.53
N GLU A 25 3.71 -20.22 16.95
CA GLU A 25 5.08 -20.63 16.60
C GLU A 25 6.12 -19.74 17.28
N GLY A 26 7.28 -20.32 17.55
CA GLY A 26 8.38 -19.59 18.15
C GLY A 26 9.67 -20.39 18.17
N PHE A 27 10.63 -19.85 18.89
CA PHE A 27 11.97 -20.42 19.08
C PHE A 27 12.20 -20.74 20.54
N GLU A 28 12.90 -21.86 20.82
CA GLU A 28 13.39 -22.26 22.12
C GLU A 28 14.73 -22.96 21.93
N ASN A 29 15.75 -22.52 22.68
CA ASN A 29 17.10 -22.95 22.41
C ASN A 29 17.63 -23.98 23.43
N LEU A 30 17.00 -24.13 24.60
CA LEU A 30 17.53 -24.90 25.72
C LEU A 30 16.61 -26.04 26.18
N LYS A 31 15.29 -25.88 26.04
CA LYS A 31 14.32 -26.93 26.42
C LYS A 31 13.89 -27.73 25.20
N SER A 32 13.55 -29.00 25.43
CA SER A 32 13.00 -29.89 24.37
C SER A 32 11.48 -29.79 24.20
N GLU A 33 10.82 -29.07 25.10
CA GLU A 33 9.35 -28.86 25.08
C GLU A 33 9.04 -27.51 25.70
N VAL A 34 7.98 -26.88 25.20
CA VAL A 34 7.36 -25.66 25.75
C VAL A 34 5.89 -25.92 26.07
N THR A 35 5.37 -25.25 27.10
CA THR A 35 3.95 -25.31 27.45
C THR A 35 3.31 -23.95 27.20
N LEU A 36 2.19 -23.93 26.47
CA LEU A 36 1.46 -22.72 26.15
C LEU A 36 0.07 -22.74 26.80
N THR A 37 -0.35 -21.61 27.33
CA THR A 37 -1.69 -21.42 27.89
C THR A 37 -2.38 -20.26 27.20
N LEU A 38 -3.59 -20.50 26.64
CA LEU A 38 -4.40 -19.49 25.96
C LEU A 38 -5.87 -19.68 26.37
N ALA A 39 -6.51 -18.63 26.88
CA ALA A 39 -7.93 -18.66 27.30
C ALA A 39 -8.27 -19.89 28.19
N GLY A 40 -7.37 -20.23 29.12
CA GLY A 40 -7.53 -21.38 30.03
C GLY A 40 -7.27 -22.76 29.44
N LYS A 41 -6.95 -22.85 28.13
CA LYS A 41 -6.52 -24.12 27.50
C LYS A 41 -5.00 -24.23 27.53
N VAL A 42 -4.49 -25.41 27.79
CA VAL A 42 -3.06 -25.71 27.89
C VAL A 42 -2.66 -26.70 26.79
N VAL A 43 -1.57 -26.41 26.11
CA VAL A 43 -1.00 -27.23 25.03
C VAL A 43 0.51 -27.30 25.24
N SER A 44 1.10 -28.52 25.16
CA SER A 44 2.55 -28.72 25.10
C SER A 44 2.98 -28.93 23.65
N ALA A 45 4.14 -28.38 23.28
CA ALA A 45 4.71 -28.52 21.95
C ALA A 45 6.18 -28.91 22.03
N PRO A 46 6.62 -29.96 21.30
CA PRO A 46 8.02 -30.32 21.22
C PRO A 46 8.85 -29.25 20.51
N VAL A 47 10.10 -29.11 20.91
CA VAL A 47 11.09 -28.26 20.25
C VAL A 47 11.93 -29.12 19.32
N THR A 48 11.93 -28.78 18.04
CA THR A 48 12.72 -29.43 16.99
C THR A 48 13.54 -28.37 16.26
N ASP A 49 14.85 -28.57 16.19
CA ASP A 49 15.81 -27.63 15.58
C ASP A 49 15.66 -26.18 16.10
N GLY A 50 15.44 -26.04 17.42
CA GLY A 50 15.29 -24.75 18.09
C GLY A 50 13.94 -24.05 17.83
N ARG A 51 12.94 -24.75 17.27
CA ARG A 51 11.61 -24.23 16.96
C ARG A 51 10.52 -25.05 17.62
N PHE A 52 9.42 -24.39 17.97
CA PHE A 52 8.20 -25.06 18.41
C PHE A 52 6.99 -24.56 17.59
N LYS A 53 6.01 -25.46 17.47
CA LYS A 53 4.70 -25.18 16.87
C LYS A 53 3.63 -25.80 17.75
N ALA A 54 2.89 -24.96 18.45
CA ALA A 54 1.74 -25.35 19.27
C ALA A 54 0.45 -25.14 18.48
N VAL A 55 -0.49 -26.08 18.63
CA VAL A 55 -1.81 -25.99 17.96
C VAL A 55 -2.88 -26.10 19.03
N PHE A 56 -3.63 -25.02 19.23
CA PHE A 56 -4.82 -25.02 20.06
C PHE A 56 -6.04 -25.41 19.21
N PRO A 57 -6.99 -26.15 19.79
CA PRO A 57 -8.24 -26.46 19.10
C PRO A 57 -9.06 -25.21 18.87
N PRO A 58 -10.04 -25.24 17.94
CA PRO A 58 -10.93 -24.14 17.69
C PRO A 58 -11.56 -23.58 18.96
N MET A 59 -11.61 -22.24 19.03
CA MET A 59 -12.20 -21.49 20.15
C MET A 59 -13.27 -20.53 19.61
N ASP A 60 -14.24 -20.22 20.44
CA ASP A 60 -15.25 -19.20 20.17
C ASP A 60 -14.71 -17.79 20.50
N VAL A 61 -15.54 -16.78 20.39
CA VAL A 61 -15.21 -15.36 20.62
C VAL A 61 -14.68 -15.14 22.05
N VAL A 62 -13.54 -14.45 22.15
CA VAL A 62 -12.98 -13.95 23.41
C VAL A 62 -12.54 -12.51 23.20
N PHE A 63 -13.00 -11.60 24.05
CA PHE A 63 -12.66 -10.17 23.95
C PHE A 63 -11.38 -9.79 24.66
N ASP A 64 -10.98 -10.53 25.70
CA ASP A 64 -9.75 -10.29 26.46
C ASP A 64 -9.25 -11.57 27.10
N THR A 65 -8.00 -11.91 26.81
CA THR A 65 -7.28 -13.03 27.43
C THR A 65 -5.76 -12.80 27.32
N GLU A 66 -4.99 -13.74 27.87
CA GLU A 66 -3.53 -13.77 27.75
C GLU A 66 -3.07 -15.06 27.09
N LEU A 67 -1.97 -14.98 26.33
CA LEU A 67 -1.17 -16.13 25.93
C LEU A 67 0.10 -16.18 26.79
N THR A 68 0.30 -17.28 27.51
CA THR A 68 1.55 -17.54 28.23
C THR A 68 2.31 -18.65 27.53
N VAL A 69 3.63 -18.50 27.39
CA VAL A 69 4.55 -19.51 26.87
C VAL A 69 5.60 -19.79 27.93
N ASP A 70 5.62 -20.99 28.46
CA ASP A 70 6.59 -21.46 29.46
C ASP A 70 7.67 -22.29 28.76
N GLY A 71 8.71 -21.61 28.37
CA GLY A 71 9.96 -22.18 27.86
C GLY A 71 11.08 -22.01 28.87
N THR A 72 12.29 -21.77 28.41
CA THR A 72 13.41 -21.38 29.29
C THR A 72 13.11 -20.00 29.91
N ASP A 73 12.60 -19.09 29.13
CA ASP A 73 12.01 -17.83 29.59
C ASP A 73 10.49 -17.94 29.52
N THR A 74 9.77 -17.31 30.44
CA THR A 74 8.32 -17.22 30.40
C THR A 74 7.92 -15.94 29.66
N ILE A 75 7.15 -16.09 28.58
CA ILE A 75 6.60 -14.96 27.80
C ILE A 75 5.10 -14.84 28.09
N THR A 76 4.63 -13.63 28.35
CA THR A 76 3.20 -13.33 28.47
C THR A 76 2.80 -12.26 27.47
N VAL A 77 1.91 -12.64 26.55
CA VAL A 77 1.27 -11.73 25.58
C VAL A 77 -0.10 -11.37 26.12
N ARG A 78 -0.35 -10.08 26.30
CA ARG A 78 -1.56 -9.54 26.92
C ARG A 78 -2.51 -8.93 25.91
N ASP A 79 -3.77 -8.71 26.37
CA ASP A 79 -4.78 -8.06 25.56
C ASP A 79 -5.06 -8.82 24.25
N VAL A 80 -5.11 -10.16 24.36
CA VAL A 80 -5.37 -11.08 23.24
C VAL A 80 -6.86 -11.20 23.02
N CYS A 81 -7.32 -11.09 21.78
CA CYS A 81 -8.68 -11.40 21.37
C CYS A 81 -8.74 -12.65 20.50
N ILE A 82 -9.89 -13.34 20.54
CA ILE A 82 -10.23 -14.38 19.57
C ILE A 82 -11.49 -13.89 18.82
N GLY A 83 -11.37 -13.73 17.50
CA GLY A 83 -12.39 -13.11 16.66
C GLY A 83 -12.23 -13.45 15.18
N ASP A 84 -12.71 -12.60 14.31
CA ASP A 84 -12.57 -12.76 12.86
C ASP A 84 -11.31 -12.05 12.35
N VAL A 85 -10.44 -12.77 11.67
CA VAL A 85 -9.17 -12.25 11.12
C VAL A 85 -9.24 -12.21 9.59
N PHE A 86 -8.87 -11.08 9.01
CA PHE A 86 -8.89 -10.83 7.57
C PHE A 86 -7.49 -10.52 7.06
N LEU A 87 -7.08 -11.17 5.96
CA LEU A 87 -5.85 -10.87 5.26
C LEU A 87 -6.12 -9.80 4.19
N LEU A 88 -5.48 -8.65 4.31
CA LEU A 88 -5.55 -7.54 3.36
C LEU A 88 -4.30 -7.56 2.48
N ALA A 89 -4.46 -7.91 1.20
CA ALA A 89 -3.37 -8.07 0.27
C ALA A 89 -3.64 -7.31 -1.05
N GLY A 90 -2.60 -7.07 -1.83
CA GLY A 90 -2.67 -6.31 -3.06
C GLY A 90 -1.76 -5.08 -3.03
N GLN A 91 -2.22 -3.95 -3.59
CA GLN A 91 -1.37 -2.77 -3.73
C GLN A 91 -1.93 -1.52 -3.05
N SER A 92 -1.47 -0.35 -3.48
CA SER A 92 -1.67 0.94 -2.80
C SER A 92 -3.12 1.26 -2.43
N ASN A 93 -4.10 0.89 -3.24
CA ASN A 93 -5.50 1.14 -2.93
C ASN A 93 -6.04 0.27 -1.77
N MET A 94 -5.43 -0.89 -1.48
CA MET A 94 -5.67 -1.66 -0.25
C MET A 94 -4.83 -1.11 0.92
N GLU A 95 -3.60 -0.67 0.64
CA GLU A 95 -2.68 -0.16 1.65
C GLU A 95 -3.07 1.24 2.16
N LEU A 96 -3.68 2.09 1.33
CA LEU A 96 -3.96 3.51 1.60
C LEU A 96 -4.45 3.73 3.04
N PRO A 97 -3.73 4.52 3.86
CA PRO A 97 -4.08 4.67 5.26
C PRO A 97 -5.28 5.62 5.45
N VAL A 98 -6.04 5.40 6.53
CA VAL A 98 -7.17 6.26 6.95
C VAL A 98 -6.78 7.73 6.99
N GLY A 99 -5.55 8.04 7.46
CA GLY A 99 -5.04 9.41 7.50
C GLY A 99 -5.07 10.14 6.14
N ARG A 100 -5.04 9.41 5.02
CA ARG A 100 -5.15 9.92 3.65
C ARG A 100 -6.60 10.18 3.22
N THR A 101 -7.60 9.82 4.02
CA THR A 101 -9.04 10.01 3.75
C THR A 101 -9.68 11.12 4.58
N LEU A 102 -8.90 11.81 5.41
CA LEU A 102 -9.43 12.78 6.37
C LEU A 102 -10.01 14.03 5.72
N GLU A 103 -9.63 14.38 4.51
CA GLU A 103 -10.24 15.51 3.79
C GLU A 103 -11.74 15.30 3.58
N LEU A 104 -12.15 14.05 3.29
CA LEU A 104 -13.56 13.70 3.05
C LEU A 104 -14.28 13.11 4.29
N ASN A 105 -13.55 12.43 5.18
CA ASN A 105 -14.16 11.57 6.19
C ASN A 105 -13.74 11.93 7.63
N ARG A 106 -13.26 13.14 7.89
CA ARG A 106 -12.71 13.58 9.18
C ARG A 106 -13.67 13.30 10.34
N GLU A 107 -14.92 13.73 10.23
CA GLU A 107 -15.91 13.57 11.32
C GLU A 107 -16.16 12.10 11.64
N GLU A 108 -16.31 11.23 10.62
CA GLU A 108 -16.50 9.79 10.81
C GLU A 108 -15.28 9.15 11.48
N VAL A 109 -14.07 9.56 11.09
CA VAL A 109 -12.84 9.01 11.64
C VAL A 109 -12.61 9.51 13.06
N GLU A 110 -12.77 10.81 13.34
CA GLU A 110 -12.55 11.39 14.67
C GLU A 110 -13.54 10.83 15.72
N ALA A 111 -14.79 10.60 15.31
CA ALA A 111 -15.82 10.01 16.19
C ALA A 111 -15.61 8.50 16.46
N ALA A 112 -14.77 7.82 15.67
CA ALA A 112 -14.59 6.37 15.78
C ALA A 112 -13.67 6.01 16.96
N ASP A 113 -14.13 5.07 17.80
CA ASP A 113 -13.37 4.44 18.88
C ASP A 113 -13.74 2.95 18.99
N TYR A 114 -12.92 2.09 18.39
CA TYR A 114 -13.18 0.66 18.27
C TYR A 114 -11.97 -0.17 18.78
N PRO A 115 -11.77 -0.32 20.09
CA PRO A 115 -10.59 -0.98 20.67
C PRO A 115 -10.49 -2.47 20.34
N PHE A 116 -11.57 -3.11 19.88
CA PHE A 116 -11.63 -4.50 19.44
C PHE A 116 -11.51 -4.67 17.92
N VAL A 117 -11.34 -3.58 17.18
CA VAL A 117 -10.88 -3.58 15.78
C VAL A 117 -9.40 -3.27 15.80
N ARG A 118 -8.58 -4.20 15.29
CA ARG A 118 -7.12 -4.12 15.40
C ARG A 118 -6.46 -4.45 14.09
N GLN A 119 -5.31 -3.83 13.84
CA GLN A 119 -4.51 -4.11 12.65
C GLN A 119 -3.07 -4.43 13.03
N TYR A 120 -2.56 -5.46 12.39
CA TYR A 120 -1.14 -5.76 12.28
C TYR A 120 -0.69 -5.39 10.87
N THR A 121 0.30 -4.50 10.74
CA THR A 121 0.90 -4.17 9.45
C THR A 121 2.19 -4.94 9.30
N LEU A 122 2.24 -5.84 8.32
CA LEU A 122 3.39 -6.68 8.08
C LEU A 122 4.46 -5.90 7.31
N THR A 123 5.66 -5.84 7.87
CA THR A 123 6.83 -5.37 7.14
C THR A 123 7.48 -6.54 6.41
N PRO A 124 7.74 -6.42 5.11
CA PRO A 124 8.38 -7.48 4.33
C PRO A 124 9.75 -7.88 4.90
N ASP A 125 10.01 -9.19 5.02
CA ASP A 125 11.35 -9.68 5.35
C ASP A 125 12.26 -9.50 4.12
N LEU A 126 13.40 -8.86 4.31
CA LEU A 126 14.36 -8.58 3.24
C LEU A 126 15.34 -9.73 2.98
N ASP A 127 15.35 -10.75 3.82
CA ASP A 127 16.16 -11.95 3.67
C ASP A 127 15.32 -13.09 3.07
N ILE A 128 14.95 -12.97 1.80
CA ILE A 128 14.22 -14.02 1.09
C ILE A 128 15.13 -15.21 0.77
N PRO A 129 14.60 -16.46 0.78
CA PRO A 129 15.41 -17.66 0.59
C PRO A 129 16.03 -17.74 -0.80
N ALA A 130 17.09 -18.54 -0.94
CA ALA A 130 17.63 -18.91 -2.25
C ALA A 130 16.61 -19.74 -3.05
N ILE A 131 16.78 -19.81 -4.39
CA ILE A 131 15.91 -20.63 -5.24
C ILE A 131 15.92 -22.08 -4.76
N GLY A 132 14.74 -22.68 -4.63
CA GLY A 132 14.57 -24.05 -4.14
C GLY A 132 14.58 -24.19 -2.60
N GLU A 133 14.68 -23.10 -1.86
CA GLU A 133 14.58 -23.08 -0.40
C GLU A 133 13.26 -22.45 0.07
N ASP A 134 12.51 -23.15 0.91
CA ASP A 134 11.24 -22.67 1.48
C ASP A 134 11.36 -22.20 2.94
N SER A 135 12.57 -22.05 3.46
CA SER A 135 12.78 -21.71 4.86
C SER A 135 12.87 -20.21 5.09
N ILE A 136 11.90 -19.66 5.81
CA ILE A 136 12.01 -18.32 6.39
C ILE A 136 12.44 -18.49 7.85
N ASN A 137 13.59 -17.91 8.19
CA ASN A 137 14.19 -18.04 9.53
C ASN A 137 13.82 -16.89 10.47
N LYS A 138 13.16 -15.85 9.96
CA LYS A 138 12.81 -14.68 10.73
C LYS A 138 11.32 -14.41 10.59
N LEU A 139 10.69 -14.10 11.72
CA LEU A 139 9.29 -13.74 11.77
C LEU A 139 9.19 -12.23 12.00
N PRO A 140 8.26 -11.53 11.35
CA PRO A 140 8.16 -10.08 11.45
C PRO A 140 7.88 -9.62 12.89
N GLU A 141 8.45 -8.48 13.27
CA GLU A 141 8.29 -7.87 14.60
C GLU A 141 7.57 -6.54 14.48
N PHE A 142 6.29 -6.48 14.85
CA PHE A 142 5.52 -5.25 15.00
C PHE A 142 4.42 -5.42 16.05
N ASP A 143 3.84 -4.31 16.49
CA ASP A 143 2.72 -4.33 17.41
C ASP A 143 1.39 -4.24 16.66
N TRP A 144 0.39 -4.90 17.22
CA TRP A 144 -1.00 -4.68 16.84
C TRP A 144 -1.45 -3.30 17.31
N ILE A 145 -2.00 -2.50 16.40
CA ILE A 145 -2.60 -1.20 16.72
C ILE A 145 -4.11 -1.31 16.82
N LYS A 146 -4.72 -0.48 17.68
CA LYS A 146 -6.18 -0.42 17.88
C LYS A 146 -6.78 0.69 17.02
N ALA A 147 -8.02 0.50 16.56
CA ALA A 147 -8.79 1.53 15.86
C ALA A 147 -9.34 2.59 16.84
N SER A 148 -8.44 3.17 17.66
CA SER A 148 -8.72 4.15 18.70
C SER A 148 -7.70 5.28 18.64
N GLY A 149 -8.05 6.45 19.18
CA GLY A 149 -7.14 7.60 19.22
C GLY A 149 -6.59 7.97 17.85
N THR A 150 -5.32 8.30 17.76
CA THR A 150 -4.64 8.64 16.49
C THR A 150 -4.09 7.41 15.74
N SER A 151 -3.92 6.27 16.40
CA SER A 151 -3.38 5.04 15.79
C SER A 151 -4.25 4.53 14.63
N LYS A 152 -5.58 4.77 14.67
CA LYS A 152 -6.50 4.44 13.58
C LYS A 152 -6.14 5.08 12.24
N ASN A 153 -5.40 6.20 12.23
CA ASN A 153 -4.97 6.86 11.00
C ASN A 153 -3.98 6.02 10.17
N ALA A 154 -3.32 5.04 10.79
CA ALA A 154 -2.40 4.12 10.12
C ALA A 154 -3.07 2.84 9.60
N PHE A 155 -4.35 2.64 9.86
CA PHE A 155 -5.08 1.49 9.30
C PHE A 155 -5.24 1.61 7.79
N SER A 156 -5.27 0.48 7.07
CA SER A 156 -5.88 0.43 5.74
C SER A 156 -7.26 1.08 5.79
N ALA A 157 -7.52 2.06 4.94
CA ALA A 157 -8.81 2.76 4.96
C ALA A 157 -9.97 1.80 4.63
N ILE A 158 -9.84 0.97 3.59
CA ILE A 158 -10.85 -0.05 3.28
C ILE A 158 -11.00 -1.01 4.46
N GLY A 159 -9.88 -1.49 5.00
CA GLY A 159 -9.86 -2.37 6.16
C GLY A 159 -10.57 -1.77 7.37
N PHE A 160 -10.28 -0.52 7.71
CA PHE A 160 -10.87 0.19 8.84
C PHE A 160 -12.40 0.32 8.70
N TYR A 161 -12.88 0.86 7.57
CA TYR A 161 -14.32 1.08 7.38
C TYR A 161 -15.09 -0.24 7.30
N ALA A 162 -14.49 -1.29 6.72
CA ALA A 162 -15.09 -2.61 6.68
C ALA A 162 -15.11 -3.27 8.07
N ALA A 163 -13.99 -3.28 8.78
CA ALA A 163 -13.89 -3.90 10.10
C ALA A 163 -14.77 -3.23 11.14
N LYS A 164 -14.85 -1.88 11.14
CA LYS A 164 -15.80 -1.11 11.95
C LYS A 164 -17.23 -1.62 11.74
N ARG A 165 -17.67 -1.74 10.49
CA ARG A 165 -19.03 -2.18 10.16
C ARG A 165 -19.29 -3.63 10.56
N ILE A 166 -18.30 -4.53 10.36
CA ILE A 166 -18.39 -5.93 10.77
C ILE A 166 -18.52 -6.03 12.30
N PHE A 167 -17.70 -5.26 13.04
CA PHE A 167 -17.77 -5.22 14.49
C PHE A 167 -19.13 -4.72 14.99
N GLU A 168 -19.66 -3.63 14.43
CA GLU A 168 -20.98 -3.08 14.77
C GLU A 168 -22.11 -4.09 14.54
N GLU A 169 -22.01 -4.90 13.48
CA GLU A 169 -23.07 -5.85 13.11
C GLU A 169 -22.98 -7.17 13.88
N LYS A 170 -21.75 -7.69 14.11
CA LYS A 170 -21.55 -9.03 14.69
C LYS A 170 -21.16 -9.02 16.16
N ASN A 171 -20.67 -7.88 16.67
CA ASN A 171 -20.08 -7.77 18.01
C ASN A 171 -19.04 -8.87 18.28
N VAL A 172 -18.05 -8.98 17.37
CA VAL A 172 -16.93 -9.93 17.40
C VAL A 172 -15.64 -9.16 17.19
N PRO A 173 -14.57 -9.39 17.96
CA PRO A 173 -13.27 -8.77 17.70
C PRO A 173 -12.82 -8.99 16.27
N VAL A 174 -12.26 -7.95 15.65
CA VAL A 174 -11.80 -7.98 14.25
C VAL A 174 -10.30 -7.72 14.19
N GLY A 175 -9.57 -8.66 13.60
CA GLY A 175 -8.15 -8.52 13.28
C GLY A 175 -7.94 -8.33 11.79
N LEU A 176 -7.14 -7.33 11.43
CA LEU A 176 -6.69 -7.08 10.07
C LEU A 176 -5.19 -7.37 9.98
N ILE A 177 -4.78 -8.22 9.06
CA ILE A 177 -3.36 -8.43 8.72
C ILE A 177 -3.13 -7.74 7.39
N LEU A 178 -2.51 -6.56 7.43
CA LEU A 178 -2.22 -5.76 6.25
C LEU A 178 -0.85 -6.17 5.69
N THR A 179 -0.86 -6.76 4.48
CA THR A 179 0.33 -7.14 3.73
C THR A 179 0.46 -6.38 2.42
N ALA A 180 -0.55 -5.60 2.02
CA ALA A 180 -0.56 -4.85 0.77
C ALA A 180 0.64 -3.90 0.67
N GLN A 181 1.18 -3.77 -0.56
CA GLN A 181 2.34 -2.92 -0.87
C GLN A 181 2.09 -2.10 -2.14
N GLY A 182 2.18 -0.78 -2.03
CA GLY A 182 1.96 0.14 -3.15
C GLY A 182 2.86 -0.17 -4.35
N GLY A 183 2.27 -0.14 -5.55
CA GLY A 183 2.98 -0.40 -6.79
C GLY A 183 3.26 -1.88 -7.07
N SER A 184 2.85 -2.82 -6.23
CA SER A 184 3.13 -4.24 -6.47
C SER A 184 2.40 -4.79 -7.69
N THR A 185 3.11 -5.58 -8.50
CA THR A 185 2.54 -6.39 -9.56
C THR A 185 2.02 -7.72 -9.00
N ILE A 186 1.18 -8.44 -9.74
CA ILE A 186 0.69 -9.75 -9.28
C ILE A 186 1.82 -10.77 -9.19
N GLU A 187 2.83 -10.66 -10.05
CA GLU A 187 4.02 -11.52 -10.09
C GLU A 187 4.82 -11.47 -8.79
N ALA A 188 4.79 -10.34 -8.09
CA ALA A 188 5.43 -10.21 -6.78
C ALA A 188 4.85 -11.15 -5.72
N TRP A 189 3.58 -11.55 -5.90
CA TRP A 189 2.82 -12.42 -4.98
C TRP A 189 2.87 -13.91 -5.34
N MET A 190 3.57 -14.29 -6.41
CA MET A 190 3.63 -15.65 -6.93
C MET A 190 4.89 -16.38 -6.46
N CYS A 191 4.78 -17.70 -6.25
CA CYS A 191 5.96 -18.54 -6.02
C CYS A 191 6.71 -18.83 -7.32
N ASP A 192 7.95 -19.31 -7.21
CA ASP A 192 8.83 -19.56 -8.35
C ASP A 192 8.18 -20.51 -9.38
N GLU A 193 7.55 -21.60 -8.92
CA GLU A 193 6.88 -22.58 -9.78
C GLU A 193 5.77 -21.94 -10.63
N ASP A 194 4.94 -21.10 -10.01
CA ASP A 194 3.85 -20.41 -10.68
C ASP A 194 4.35 -19.32 -11.64
N LEU A 195 5.48 -18.68 -11.31
CA LEU A 195 6.15 -17.73 -12.20
C LEU A 195 6.68 -18.42 -13.46
N TYR A 196 7.39 -19.55 -13.32
CA TYR A 196 7.85 -20.34 -14.48
C TYR A 196 6.69 -20.77 -15.38
N ALA A 197 5.60 -21.25 -14.77
CA ALA A 197 4.39 -21.61 -15.49
C ALA A 197 3.68 -20.42 -16.16
N SER A 198 4.07 -19.21 -15.82
CA SER A 198 3.59 -17.93 -16.39
C SER A 198 4.59 -17.29 -17.34
N GLY A 199 5.66 -18.00 -17.73
CA GLY A 199 6.65 -17.53 -18.69
C GLY A 199 7.73 -16.60 -18.13
N ILE A 200 7.88 -16.51 -16.81
CA ILE A 200 8.93 -15.72 -16.15
C ILE A 200 10.10 -16.65 -15.83
N SER A 201 11.30 -16.29 -16.29
CA SER A 201 12.47 -17.15 -16.20
C SER A 201 13.17 -17.08 -14.83
N GLU A 202 14.03 -18.06 -14.56
CA GLU A 202 14.88 -18.06 -13.38
C GLU A 202 15.83 -16.85 -13.35
N ASP A 203 16.33 -16.41 -14.51
CA ASP A 203 17.23 -15.25 -14.61
C ASP A 203 16.57 -13.95 -14.16
N GLU A 204 15.25 -13.83 -14.26
CA GLU A 204 14.50 -12.65 -13.79
C GLU A 204 14.32 -12.63 -12.27
N ILE A 205 14.25 -13.80 -11.64
CA ILE A 205 14.04 -13.91 -10.18
C ILE A 205 15.34 -14.11 -9.38
N ALA A 206 16.36 -14.72 -9.96
CA ALA A 206 17.62 -15.03 -9.28
C ALA A 206 18.32 -13.83 -8.63
N PRO A 207 18.34 -12.62 -9.23
CA PRO A 207 18.99 -11.45 -8.62
C PRO A 207 18.44 -11.02 -7.27
N LEU A 208 17.22 -11.46 -6.93
CA LEU A 208 16.52 -11.09 -5.69
C LEU A 208 16.64 -12.16 -4.61
N ARG A 209 17.19 -13.32 -4.97
CA ARG A 209 17.17 -14.50 -4.12
C ARG A 209 18.45 -14.62 -3.28
N GLY A 210 18.27 -15.17 -2.09
CA GLY A 210 19.35 -15.37 -1.13
C GLY A 210 19.53 -14.19 -0.18
N LYS A 211 20.28 -14.45 0.89
CA LYS A 211 20.46 -13.53 2.02
C LYS A 211 20.99 -12.16 1.57
N GLY A 212 20.24 -11.11 1.90
CA GLY A 212 20.59 -9.72 1.63
C GLY A 212 20.48 -9.28 0.16
N ALA A 213 20.04 -10.13 -0.77
CA ALA A 213 19.90 -9.76 -2.18
C ALA A 213 18.84 -8.67 -2.39
N LEU A 214 17.64 -8.86 -1.83
CA LEU A 214 16.56 -7.87 -1.88
C LEU A 214 16.96 -6.56 -1.20
N LYS A 215 17.64 -6.62 -0.06
CA LYS A 215 18.14 -5.43 0.64
C LYS A 215 19.12 -4.63 -0.24
N LYS A 216 20.09 -5.29 -0.87
CA LYS A 216 21.05 -4.64 -1.78
C LYS A 216 20.35 -4.00 -2.99
N TYR A 217 19.31 -4.67 -3.49
CA TYR A 217 18.52 -4.12 -4.59
C TYR A 217 17.80 -2.83 -4.17
N MET A 218 17.16 -2.82 -2.98
CA MET A 218 16.51 -1.63 -2.44
C MET A 218 17.49 -0.49 -2.18
N GLU A 219 18.66 -0.78 -1.61
CA GLU A 219 19.73 0.20 -1.41
C GLU A 219 20.20 0.81 -2.75
N ARG A 220 20.33 -0.02 -3.80
CA ARG A 220 20.64 0.46 -5.14
C ARG A 220 19.56 1.39 -5.68
N TRP A 221 18.30 1.03 -5.53
CA TRP A 221 17.15 1.86 -5.96
C TRP A 221 17.16 3.22 -5.26
N GLN A 222 17.34 3.22 -3.94
CA GLN A 222 17.40 4.44 -3.13
C GLN A 222 18.60 5.33 -3.53
N ASN A 223 19.77 4.73 -3.74
CA ASN A 223 20.98 5.45 -4.14
C ASN A 223 20.82 6.11 -5.51
N LEU A 224 20.21 5.46 -6.49
CA LEU A 224 19.99 6.05 -7.81
C LEU A 224 19.14 7.33 -7.73
N SER A 225 18.03 7.29 -6.99
CA SER A 225 17.17 8.46 -6.77
C SER A 225 17.91 9.56 -5.99
N ALA A 226 18.58 9.19 -4.89
CA ALA A 226 19.31 10.15 -4.05
C ALA A 226 20.44 10.88 -4.82
N VAL A 227 21.20 10.15 -5.65
CA VAL A 227 22.27 10.75 -6.45
C VAL A 227 21.72 11.71 -7.50
N TRP A 228 20.66 11.30 -8.22
CA TRP A 228 20.06 12.16 -9.24
C TRP A 228 19.46 13.45 -8.62
N ARG A 229 18.78 13.34 -7.47
CA ARG A 229 18.21 14.49 -6.76
C ARG A 229 19.30 15.39 -6.19
N ALA A 230 20.36 14.84 -5.61
CA ALA A 230 21.48 15.62 -5.11
C ALA A 230 22.19 16.40 -6.26
N GLU A 231 22.32 15.79 -7.44
CA GLU A 231 22.85 16.48 -8.63
C GLU A 231 21.89 17.58 -9.09
N ALA A 232 20.56 17.38 -9.01
CA ALA A 232 19.59 18.41 -9.33
C ALA A 232 19.68 19.60 -8.37
N ASP A 233 19.90 19.35 -7.08
CA ASP A 233 20.02 20.39 -6.05
C ASP A 233 21.38 21.12 -6.07
N ASP A 234 22.41 20.52 -6.65
CA ASP A 234 23.76 21.13 -6.76
C ASP A 234 23.80 22.20 -7.87
N ASN A 235 23.36 23.41 -7.55
CA ASN A 235 23.35 24.56 -8.45
C ASN A 235 23.37 25.88 -7.67
N ASP A 236 23.75 26.98 -8.37
CA ASP A 236 23.85 28.33 -7.81
C ASP A 236 22.63 29.22 -8.11
N PHE A 237 21.49 28.61 -8.49
CA PHE A 237 20.28 29.36 -8.84
C PHE A 237 19.73 30.14 -7.64
N LYS A 238 19.35 31.39 -7.90
CA LYS A 238 18.69 32.27 -6.93
C LYS A 238 17.34 32.69 -7.46
N ILE A 239 16.30 32.29 -6.76
CA ILE A 239 14.92 32.56 -7.18
C ILE A 239 14.64 34.06 -7.35
N GLU A 240 15.23 34.92 -6.53
CA GLU A 240 15.07 36.38 -6.60
C GLU A 240 15.61 36.97 -7.90
N GLU A 241 16.59 36.33 -8.50
CA GLU A 241 17.13 36.69 -9.81
C GLU A 241 16.29 36.07 -10.94
N GLY A 242 15.93 34.78 -10.78
CA GLY A 242 15.15 34.01 -11.77
C GLY A 242 13.74 34.54 -12.01
N ILE A 243 13.09 35.12 -11.01
CA ILE A 243 11.74 35.73 -11.14
C ILE A 243 11.68 36.77 -12.26
N LYS A 244 12.78 37.46 -12.54
CA LYS A 244 12.84 38.49 -13.59
C LYS A 244 12.61 37.91 -15.00
N ASP A 245 12.96 36.64 -15.20
CA ASP A 245 12.84 35.91 -16.47
C ASP A 245 11.62 34.96 -16.48
N ALA A 246 10.81 35.00 -15.43
CA ALA A 246 9.66 34.13 -15.29
C ALA A 246 8.59 34.40 -16.37
N LYS A 247 8.05 33.32 -16.94
CA LYS A 247 7.04 33.37 -18.01
C LYS A 247 5.64 33.06 -17.47
N PRO A 248 4.60 33.66 -18.03
CA PRO A 248 3.22 33.35 -17.63
C PRO A 248 2.86 31.90 -17.98
N VAL A 249 2.07 31.25 -17.13
CA VAL A 249 1.50 29.92 -17.31
C VAL A 249 0.14 29.85 -16.63
N THR A 250 -0.78 29.07 -17.18
CA THR A 250 -2.10 28.83 -16.57
C THR A 250 -2.08 27.48 -15.84
N LEU A 251 -2.47 27.47 -14.56
CA LEU A 251 -2.59 26.28 -13.74
C LEU A 251 -4.03 26.11 -13.21
N PRO A 252 -4.51 24.86 -12.97
CA PRO A 252 -3.80 23.59 -13.13
C PRO A 252 -3.55 23.20 -14.58
N GLY A 253 -2.69 22.24 -14.81
CA GLY A 253 -2.34 21.61 -16.08
C GLY A 253 -0.95 20.96 -16.05
N ILE A 254 -0.73 19.98 -16.92
CA ILE A 254 0.59 19.38 -17.18
C ILE A 254 1.32 20.29 -18.17
N VAL A 255 2.01 21.28 -17.62
CA VAL A 255 2.58 22.40 -18.39
C VAL A 255 4.08 22.25 -18.66
N VAL A 256 4.77 21.36 -17.93
CA VAL A 256 6.17 20.99 -18.18
C VAL A 256 6.19 19.80 -19.12
N LYS A 257 6.84 19.92 -20.28
CA LYS A 257 6.93 18.88 -21.31
C LYS A 257 8.35 18.81 -21.86
N ASP A 258 8.81 17.59 -22.17
CA ASP A 258 10.16 17.32 -22.71
C ASP A 258 11.28 17.91 -21.84
N PHE A 259 11.05 17.89 -20.53
CA PHE A 259 11.96 18.48 -19.55
C PHE A 259 11.99 17.68 -18.25
N SER A 260 13.19 17.35 -17.80
CA SER A 260 13.45 16.87 -16.44
C SER A 260 14.38 17.83 -15.71
N GLY A 261 14.18 17.96 -14.39
CA GLY A 261 14.91 18.90 -13.57
C GLY A 261 14.02 19.68 -12.61
N ILE A 262 14.37 20.92 -12.33
CA ILE A 262 13.67 21.75 -11.34
C ILE A 262 13.08 22.99 -11.99
N VAL A 263 11.78 23.20 -11.70
CA VAL A 263 10.98 24.33 -12.20
C VAL A 263 10.27 24.98 -11.02
N TRP A 264 10.30 26.30 -10.97
CA TRP A 264 9.51 27.07 -10.01
C TRP A 264 8.21 27.55 -10.64
N PHE A 265 7.15 27.50 -9.81
CA PHE A 265 5.86 28.12 -10.10
C PHE A 265 5.59 29.18 -9.04
N ILE A 266 5.18 30.38 -9.48
CA ILE A 266 5.08 31.57 -8.65
C ILE A 266 3.72 32.21 -8.88
N ARG A 267 2.98 32.49 -7.80
CA ARG A 267 1.71 33.21 -7.81
C ARG A 267 1.70 34.33 -6.79
N ASP A 268 1.50 35.54 -7.25
CA ASP A 268 1.20 36.69 -6.41
C ASP A 268 -0.32 36.76 -6.17
N PHE A 269 -0.73 37.07 -4.93
CA PHE A 269 -2.14 37.26 -4.59
C PHE A 269 -2.28 38.32 -3.49
N ASP A 270 -3.43 38.99 -3.45
CA ASP A 270 -3.77 39.96 -2.41
C ASP A 270 -4.64 39.29 -1.33
N TYR A 271 -4.36 39.58 -0.06
CA TYR A 271 -5.08 39.04 1.10
C TYR A 271 -5.41 40.14 2.11
N ASP A 272 -6.70 40.29 2.43
CA ASP A 272 -7.18 41.32 3.36
C ASP A 272 -7.75 40.76 4.69
N GLY A 273 -7.70 39.41 4.86
CA GLY A 273 -8.25 38.73 6.03
C GLY A 273 -7.37 38.82 7.27
N ALA A 274 -7.74 38.05 8.30
CA ALA A 274 -6.96 37.93 9.52
C ALA A 274 -5.69 37.13 9.27
N CYS A 275 -4.53 37.65 9.65
CA CYS A 275 -3.22 37.00 9.52
C CYS A 275 -2.92 36.19 10.79
N GLU A 276 -3.78 35.22 11.13
CA GLU A 276 -3.71 34.38 12.32
C GLU A 276 -4.53 33.09 12.11
N GLY A 277 -4.30 32.10 12.98
CA GLY A 277 -5.04 30.86 12.99
C GLY A 277 -4.54 29.82 11.99
N ASP A 278 -5.18 28.66 11.99
CA ASP A 278 -4.81 27.54 11.11
C ASP A 278 -5.28 27.81 9.69
N CYS A 279 -4.35 27.75 8.76
CA CYS A 279 -4.57 27.92 7.33
C CYS A 279 -4.17 26.66 6.57
N VAL A 280 -4.77 26.44 5.39
CA VAL A 280 -4.48 25.30 4.53
C VAL A 280 -4.25 25.77 3.11
N LEU A 281 -3.08 25.44 2.55
CA LEU A 281 -2.83 25.55 1.12
C LEU A 281 -3.08 24.18 0.48
N ARG A 282 -4.06 24.12 -0.42
CA ARG A 282 -4.44 22.93 -1.19
C ARG A 282 -4.00 23.11 -2.63
N LEU A 283 -3.05 22.27 -3.09
CA LEU A 283 -2.46 22.36 -4.43
C LEU A 283 -2.74 21.11 -5.28
N GLY A 284 -3.91 20.48 -5.13
CA GLY A 284 -4.21 19.27 -5.90
C GLY A 284 -3.14 18.20 -5.74
N ASP A 285 -2.81 17.52 -6.84
CA ASP A 285 -1.69 16.60 -6.96
C ASP A 285 -0.66 17.18 -7.93
N LEU A 286 0.61 17.10 -7.58
CA LEU A 286 1.70 17.63 -8.38
C LEU A 286 2.61 16.51 -8.89
N ILE A 287 3.14 16.64 -10.09
CA ILE A 287 4.01 15.66 -10.71
C ILE A 287 5.38 16.29 -10.95
N ASP A 288 6.45 15.85 -10.26
CA ASP A 288 6.53 14.71 -9.32
C ASP A 288 6.59 15.19 -7.86
N ALA A 289 7.74 15.64 -7.37
CA ALA A 289 7.98 16.09 -6.01
C ALA A 289 7.98 17.61 -5.89
N ASP A 290 7.59 18.15 -4.74
CA ASP A 290 7.62 19.60 -4.54
C ASP A 290 8.08 20.04 -3.15
N THR A 291 8.53 21.29 -3.09
CA THR A 291 8.61 22.07 -1.85
C THR A 291 7.91 23.41 -2.08
N THR A 292 6.97 23.74 -1.22
CA THR A 292 6.11 24.91 -1.40
C THR A 292 6.30 25.93 -0.27
N TYR A 293 6.31 27.20 -0.64
CA TYR A 293 6.58 28.35 0.22
C TYR A 293 5.46 29.38 0.11
N ILE A 294 5.18 30.07 1.22
CA ILE A 294 4.39 31.31 1.25
C ILE A 294 5.27 32.40 1.84
N ASN A 295 5.43 33.50 1.12
CA ASN A 295 6.28 34.64 1.52
C ASN A 295 7.73 34.22 1.90
N GLY A 296 8.27 33.21 1.23
CA GLY A 296 9.61 32.66 1.47
C GLY A 296 9.69 31.69 2.65
N ILE A 297 8.60 31.43 3.37
CA ILE A 297 8.52 30.46 4.48
C ILE A 297 7.99 29.14 3.92
N GLU A 298 8.71 28.02 4.13
CA GLU A 298 8.26 26.70 3.72
C GLU A 298 6.99 26.32 4.49
N VAL A 299 5.94 25.94 3.75
CA VAL A 299 4.66 25.48 4.30
C VAL A 299 4.45 23.97 4.13
N GLY A 300 5.22 23.33 3.24
CA GLY A 300 5.16 21.88 3.06
C GLY A 300 6.00 21.38 1.92
N ARG A 301 6.21 20.05 1.94
CA ARG A 301 6.91 19.31 0.87
C ARG A 301 6.30 17.94 0.69
N THR A 302 6.38 17.42 -0.53
CA THR A 302 5.94 16.06 -0.88
C THR A 302 6.93 15.45 -1.85
N GLU A 303 7.44 14.26 -1.52
CA GLU A 303 8.59 13.65 -2.20
C GLU A 303 8.24 12.86 -3.46
N TYR A 304 6.95 12.73 -3.81
CA TYR A 304 6.50 11.97 -4.99
C TYR A 304 5.10 12.37 -5.43
N GLN A 305 4.67 11.92 -6.62
CA GLN A 305 3.52 12.47 -7.35
C GLN A 305 2.12 12.19 -6.74
N TYR A 306 1.91 11.11 -5.99
CA TYR A 306 0.57 10.65 -5.64
C TYR A 306 -0.12 11.29 -4.44
N PRO A 307 0.56 11.80 -3.40
CA PRO A 307 -0.14 12.44 -2.29
C PRO A 307 -0.76 13.78 -2.68
N PRO A 308 -2.02 14.05 -2.32
CA PRO A 308 -2.58 15.39 -2.44
C PRO A 308 -1.80 16.38 -1.57
N ARG A 309 -1.52 17.56 -2.11
CA ARG A 309 -0.81 18.63 -1.41
C ARG A 309 -1.79 19.37 -0.51
N ILE A 310 -1.75 19.04 0.77
CA ILE A 310 -2.56 19.65 1.83
C ILE A 310 -1.59 20.17 2.88
N TYR A 311 -1.20 21.45 2.76
CA TYR A 311 -0.18 22.05 3.62
C TYR A 311 -0.82 22.95 4.65
N HIS A 312 -0.71 22.56 5.92
CA HIS A 312 -1.18 23.32 7.07
C HIS A 312 -0.10 24.30 7.52
N PHE A 313 -0.48 25.52 7.82
CA PHE A 313 0.44 26.55 8.31
C PHE A 313 -0.28 27.58 9.20
N ASP A 314 0.49 28.28 10.03
CA ASP A 314 -0.03 29.39 10.84
C ASP A 314 -0.23 30.65 9.98
N GLY A 315 -1.42 31.24 10.04
CA GLY A 315 -1.79 32.43 9.26
C GLY A 315 -0.91 33.67 9.53
N SER A 316 -0.09 33.66 10.58
CA SER A 316 0.86 34.77 10.88
C SER A 316 1.93 34.99 9.81
N ILE A 317 2.14 34.03 8.90
CA ILE A 317 3.05 34.20 7.76
C ILE A 317 2.42 34.97 6.59
N LEU A 318 1.11 35.20 6.61
CA LEU A 318 0.40 36.03 5.62
C LEU A 318 0.56 37.52 5.95
N ASN A 319 0.68 38.32 4.90
CA ASN A 319 0.67 39.78 4.99
C ASN A 319 -0.70 40.32 4.59
N LYS A 320 -1.13 41.42 5.19
CA LYS A 320 -2.20 42.25 4.62
C LYS A 320 -1.71 42.87 3.31
N GLY A 321 -2.49 42.70 2.24
CA GLY A 321 -2.10 43.08 0.88
C GLY A 321 -1.35 41.94 0.18
N LYS A 322 -0.19 42.22 -0.38
CA LYS A 322 0.53 41.29 -1.29
C LYS A 322 1.17 40.11 -0.58
N ASN A 323 0.94 38.93 -1.13
CA ASN A 323 1.55 37.68 -0.75
C ASN A 323 2.00 36.92 -1.98
N THR A 324 2.92 35.98 -1.81
CA THR A 324 3.45 35.16 -2.91
C THR A 324 3.49 33.69 -2.51
N ILE A 325 2.88 32.82 -3.31
CA ILE A 325 3.07 31.37 -3.24
C ILE A 325 4.19 31.01 -4.21
N MET A 326 5.14 30.20 -3.79
CA MET A 326 6.21 29.64 -4.64
C MET A 326 6.25 28.13 -4.46
N THR A 327 6.16 27.40 -5.55
CA THR A 327 6.29 25.94 -5.56
C THR A 327 7.50 25.55 -6.40
N ARG A 328 8.49 24.94 -5.76
CA ARG A 328 9.65 24.33 -6.41
C ARG A 328 9.29 22.91 -6.78
N LEU A 329 9.05 22.65 -8.05
CA LEU A 329 8.65 21.35 -8.57
C LEU A 329 9.87 20.63 -9.17
N LEU A 330 10.10 19.41 -8.69
CA LEU A 330 11.05 18.46 -9.25
C LEU A 330 10.31 17.58 -10.25
N VAL A 331 10.79 17.54 -11.50
CA VAL A 331 10.22 16.73 -12.60
C VAL A 331 11.24 15.68 -13.00
N GLU A 332 10.90 14.41 -12.79
CA GLU A 332 11.83 13.30 -13.00
C GLU A 332 11.75 12.71 -14.40
N GLN A 333 10.56 12.67 -15.02
CA GLN A 333 10.31 11.89 -16.24
C GLN A 333 9.69 12.69 -17.39
N GLU A 334 10.24 13.86 -17.69
CA GLU A 334 9.93 14.69 -18.88
C GLU A 334 8.55 15.37 -18.88
N PHE A 335 7.63 15.02 -17.98
CA PHE A 335 6.34 15.66 -17.84
C PHE A 335 6.06 16.00 -16.39
N GLY A 336 5.52 17.21 -16.16
CA GLY A 336 5.19 17.65 -14.82
C GLY A 336 4.19 18.82 -14.81
N GLY A 337 3.67 19.08 -13.61
CA GLY A 337 2.71 20.16 -13.40
C GLY A 337 1.70 19.85 -12.31
N PHE A 338 0.54 20.50 -12.41
CA PHE A 338 -0.55 20.46 -11.45
C PHE A 338 -1.73 19.71 -12.09
N VAL A 339 -2.13 18.58 -11.52
CA VAL A 339 -3.14 17.69 -12.10
C VAL A 339 -4.50 18.36 -12.10
N GLU A 340 -5.17 18.40 -13.26
CA GLU A 340 -6.50 19.00 -13.41
C GLU A 340 -7.57 18.24 -12.62
N GLY A 341 -8.68 18.93 -12.31
CA GLY A 341 -9.84 18.35 -11.62
C GLY A 341 -9.71 18.24 -10.11
N HIS A 342 -8.53 18.44 -9.56
CA HIS A 342 -8.30 18.48 -8.10
C HIS A 342 -8.61 19.86 -7.51
N PRO A 343 -8.84 19.96 -6.17
CA PRO A 343 -9.04 21.26 -5.51
C PRO A 343 -7.73 22.09 -5.44
N TYR A 344 -7.84 23.39 -5.73
CA TYR A 344 -6.74 24.36 -5.63
C TYR A 344 -7.25 25.61 -4.91
N TYR A 345 -6.93 25.74 -3.63
CA TYR A 345 -7.37 26.87 -2.83
C TYR A 345 -6.42 27.18 -1.68
N LEU A 346 -6.46 28.42 -1.21
CA LEU A 346 -5.94 28.84 0.07
C LEU A 346 -7.12 29.01 1.04
N ARG A 347 -7.21 28.16 2.06
CA ARG A 347 -8.19 28.25 3.14
C ARG A 347 -7.60 29.01 4.31
N THR A 348 -8.35 29.98 4.79
CA THR A 348 -8.01 30.77 5.98
C THR A 348 -9.24 30.88 6.88
N PRO A 349 -9.13 31.38 8.13
CA PRO A 349 -10.29 31.67 8.97
C PRO A 349 -11.29 32.65 8.33
N SER A 350 -10.84 33.44 7.34
CA SER A 350 -11.68 34.42 6.61
C SER A 350 -12.38 33.81 5.40
N GLY A 351 -12.11 32.56 5.05
CA GLY A 351 -12.70 31.84 3.91
C GLY A 351 -11.66 31.30 2.93
N ASP A 352 -12.16 30.71 1.84
CA ASP A 352 -11.35 30.07 0.79
C ASP A 352 -11.07 31.08 -0.34
N THR A 353 -9.83 31.12 -0.78
CA THR A 353 -9.39 31.90 -1.95
C THR A 353 -8.97 30.93 -3.04
N ASP A 354 -9.56 31.06 -4.23
CA ASP A 354 -9.16 30.28 -5.42
C ASP A 354 -7.75 30.71 -5.88
N ILE A 355 -6.89 29.71 -6.12
CA ILE A 355 -5.53 29.94 -6.60
C ILE A 355 -5.29 29.34 -7.99
N MET A 356 -6.33 28.93 -8.71
CA MET A 356 -6.26 28.56 -10.13
C MET A 356 -6.03 29.79 -11.02
N GLY A 357 -5.62 29.57 -12.25
CA GLY A 357 -5.48 30.61 -13.27
C GLY A 357 -4.03 31.00 -13.53
N GLU A 358 -3.73 32.29 -13.56
CA GLU A 358 -2.42 32.79 -14.00
C GLU A 358 -1.35 32.66 -12.92
N TRP A 359 -0.27 31.95 -13.26
CA TRP A 359 0.96 31.82 -12.51
C TRP A 359 2.15 32.26 -13.38
N LYS A 360 3.33 32.27 -12.82
CA LYS A 360 4.58 32.43 -13.55
C LYS A 360 5.45 31.19 -13.33
N THR A 361 6.28 30.85 -14.32
CA THR A 361 7.20 29.72 -14.22
C THR A 361 8.60 30.12 -14.66
N VAL A 362 9.61 29.57 -13.99
CA VAL A 362 11.03 29.71 -14.33
C VAL A 362 11.78 28.43 -14.06
N VAL A 363 12.70 28.06 -14.97
CA VAL A 363 13.55 26.87 -14.82
C VAL A 363 14.71 27.22 -13.88
N GLU A 364 14.91 26.38 -12.85
CA GLU A 364 16.09 26.42 -11.99
C GLU A 364 17.24 25.63 -12.62
N LYS A 365 17.00 24.35 -12.92
CA LYS A 365 18.02 23.46 -13.47
C LYS A 365 17.41 22.40 -14.38
N LYS A 366 18.00 22.21 -15.56
CA LYS A 366 17.67 21.09 -16.45
C LYS A 366 18.56 19.90 -16.12
N MET A 367 17.95 18.72 -16.03
CA MET A 367 18.60 17.44 -15.78
C MET A 367 18.33 16.45 -16.92
N PRO A 368 19.16 15.41 -17.07
CA PRO A 368 18.79 14.24 -17.84
C PRO A 368 17.54 13.57 -17.22
N LYS A 369 16.73 12.92 -18.05
CA LYS A 369 15.60 12.11 -17.57
C LYS A 369 16.07 11.12 -16.52
N PHE A 370 15.37 11.04 -15.39
CA PHE A 370 15.59 9.99 -14.41
C PHE A 370 15.08 8.65 -14.94
N ASN A 371 15.92 7.63 -14.93
CA ASN A 371 15.56 6.27 -15.32
C ASN A 371 15.60 5.37 -14.09
N PRO A 372 14.49 5.24 -13.36
CA PRO A 372 14.42 4.38 -12.19
C PRO A 372 14.53 2.90 -12.58
N ILE A 373 15.12 2.09 -11.71
CA ILE A 373 14.89 0.64 -11.75
C ILE A 373 13.55 0.35 -11.06
N PRO A 374 12.88 -0.78 -11.36
CA PRO A 374 11.64 -1.14 -10.69
C PRO A 374 11.80 -1.18 -9.17
N MET A 375 10.77 -0.80 -8.42
CA MET A 375 10.76 -0.94 -6.97
C MET A 375 10.74 -2.45 -6.59
N ALA A 376 11.33 -2.79 -5.43
CA ALA A 376 11.44 -4.19 -5.01
C ALA A 376 10.10 -4.94 -5.00
N GLN A 377 9.02 -4.29 -4.56
CA GLN A 377 7.67 -4.86 -4.53
C GLN A 377 7.01 -5.01 -5.91
N MET A 378 7.64 -4.51 -6.98
CA MET A 378 7.20 -4.76 -8.36
C MET A 378 7.83 -6.02 -8.95
N LEU A 379 8.86 -6.58 -8.29
CA LEU A 379 9.67 -7.65 -8.83
C LEU A 379 9.07 -9.01 -8.51
N PRO A 380 9.18 -10.00 -9.43
CA PRO A 380 8.61 -11.33 -9.25
C PRO A 380 9.04 -12.00 -7.95
N ALA A 381 8.11 -12.71 -7.29
CA ALA A 381 8.26 -13.45 -6.04
C ALA A 381 8.61 -12.60 -4.79
N SER A 382 8.89 -11.31 -4.93
CA SER A 382 9.38 -10.48 -3.81
C SER A 382 8.45 -10.50 -2.60
N LEU A 383 7.14 -10.31 -2.79
CA LEU A 383 6.14 -10.30 -1.71
C LEU A 383 5.66 -11.69 -1.31
N TYR A 384 5.73 -12.67 -2.21
CA TYR A 384 5.45 -14.05 -1.82
C TYR A 384 6.38 -14.49 -0.69
N TYR A 385 7.69 -14.32 -0.88
CA TYR A 385 8.69 -14.76 0.10
C TYR A 385 8.84 -13.80 1.28
N SER A 386 8.77 -12.49 1.04
CA SER A 386 8.98 -11.49 2.10
C SER A 386 7.74 -11.23 2.96
N SER A 387 6.57 -11.63 2.51
CA SER A 387 5.30 -11.34 3.20
C SER A 387 4.43 -12.58 3.38
N VAL A 388 3.86 -13.15 2.31
CA VAL A 388 2.85 -14.22 2.41
C VAL A 388 3.39 -15.46 3.12
N LEU A 389 4.58 -15.91 2.76
CA LEU A 389 5.20 -17.10 3.33
C LEU A 389 5.52 -16.93 4.82
N THR A 390 5.77 -15.68 5.30
CA THR A 390 6.08 -15.39 6.70
C THR A 390 4.90 -15.62 7.65
N ILE A 391 3.66 -15.60 7.11
CA ILE A 391 2.42 -15.75 7.88
C ILE A 391 1.62 -17.00 7.48
N LYS A 392 2.22 -17.94 6.75
CA LYS A 392 1.55 -19.13 6.18
C LYS A 392 0.80 -20.01 7.18
N ASN A 393 1.16 -19.93 8.47
CA ASN A 393 0.53 -20.72 9.54
C ASN A 393 -0.52 -19.93 10.34
N ILE A 394 -0.77 -18.66 9.98
CA ILE A 394 -1.79 -17.84 10.64
C ILE A 394 -3.17 -18.15 10.03
N ALA A 395 -4.12 -18.53 10.86
CA ALA A 395 -5.48 -18.74 10.40
C ALA A 395 -6.18 -17.41 10.12
N VAL A 396 -6.87 -17.32 8.98
CA VAL A 396 -7.70 -16.17 8.59
C VAL A 396 -9.08 -16.62 8.15
N SER A 397 -10.08 -15.76 8.22
CA SER A 397 -11.44 -16.07 7.76
C SER A 397 -11.64 -15.81 6.27
N GLN A 398 -10.99 -14.77 5.74
CA GLN A 398 -11.13 -14.34 4.35
C GLN A 398 -9.84 -13.64 3.90
N ILE A 399 -9.65 -13.57 2.57
CA ILE A 399 -8.64 -12.74 1.92
C ILE A 399 -9.36 -11.58 1.21
N TRP A 400 -8.95 -10.34 1.47
CA TRP A 400 -9.40 -9.16 0.74
C TRP A 400 -8.29 -8.69 -0.18
N TRP A 401 -8.57 -8.67 -1.47
CA TRP A 401 -7.57 -8.42 -2.52
C TRP A 401 -7.91 -7.20 -3.34
N TYR A 402 -7.01 -6.22 -3.42
CA TYR A 402 -7.14 -5.07 -4.30
C TYR A 402 -5.78 -4.80 -4.99
N GLN A 403 -5.64 -5.26 -6.22
CA GLN A 403 -4.44 -5.15 -7.03
C GLN A 403 -4.85 -5.26 -8.50
N GLY A 404 -4.06 -4.72 -9.42
CA GLY A 404 -4.26 -4.81 -10.87
C GLY A 404 -3.70 -3.60 -11.60
N GLU A 405 -3.62 -2.46 -10.93
CA GLU A 405 -3.19 -1.19 -11.51
C GLU A 405 -1.78 -1.30 -12.11
N SER A 406 -0.85 -1.95 -11.41
CA SER A 406 0.53 -2.15 -11.87
C SER A 406 0.67 -3.13 -13.02
N ASN A 407 -0.36 -3.93 -13.30
CA ASN A 407 -0.41 -4.88 -14.43
C ASN A 407 -1.19 -4.34 -15.64
N ALA A 408 -1.81 -3.16 -15.52
CA ALA A 408 -2.66 -2.61 -16.58
C ALA A 408 -1.88 -2.27 -17.87
N GLY A 409 -0.57 -2.03 -17.77
CA GLY A 409 0.30 -1.83 -18.93
C GLY A 409 0.63 -3.12 -19.70
N ASP A 410 0.48 -4.29 -19.06
CA ASP A 410 0.77 -5.60 -19.64
C ASP A 410 -0.21 -6.68 -19.13
N PRO A 411 -1.51 -6.56 -19.45
CA PRO A 411 -2.52 -7.50 -18.98
C PRO A 411 -2.35 -8.93 -19.54
N ASP A 412 -1.64 -9.08 -20.64
CA ASP A 412 -1.31 -10.36 -21.25
C ASP A 412 -0.02 -11.00 -20.71
N GLY A 413 0.77 -10.23 -19.93
CA GLY A 413 1.98 -10.71 -19.27
C GLY A 413 3.15 -11.01 -20.22
N LEU A 414 3.20 -10.36 -21.37
CA LEU A 414 4.19 -10.66 -22.41
C LEU A 414 5.43 -9.77 -22.36
N THR A 415 5.31 -8.57 -21.78
CA THR A 415 6.44 -7.62 -21.71
C THR A 415 7.33 -7.84 -20.49
N MET A 416 6.81 -8.48 -19.44
CA MET A 416 7.56 -8.80 -18.20
C MET A 416 8.12 -10.23 -18.21
N ALA A 417 7.69 -11.08 -19.14
CA ALA A 417 8.18 -12.44 -19.29
C ALA A 417 9.36 -12.49 -20.26
N ASP A 418 10.29 -13.42 -20.06
CA ASP A 418 11.26 -13.79 -21.07
C ASP A 418 10.49 -14.21 -22.35
N SER A 419 10.66 -13.45 -23.42
CA SER A 419 9.86 -13.59 -24.63
C SER A 419 10.00 -15.01 -25.26
N GLU A 420 11.16 -15.65 -25.09
CA GLU A 420 11.41 -16.99 -25.58
C GLU A 420 10.71 -18.05 -24.73
N LEU A 421 10.73 -17.90 -23.40
CA LEU A 421 10.02 -18.79 -22.48
C LEU A 421 8.51 -18.61 -22.60
N ALA A 422 8.02 -17.36 -22.64
CA ALA A 422 6.61 -17.07 -22.85
C ALA A 422 6.08 -17.66 -24.14
N GLN A 423 6.84 -17.58 -25.24
CA GLN A 423 6.48 -18.20 -26.51
C GLN A 423 6.37 -19.72 -26.37
N LYS A 424 7.34 -20.39 -25.74
CA LYS A 424 7.28 -21.84 -25.50
C LYS A 424 6.06 -22.24 -24.67
N VAL A 425 5.76 -21.49 -23.61
CA VAL A 425 4.61 -21.76 -22.74
C VAL A 425 3.29 -21.56 -23.51
N LEU A 426 3.19 -20.54 -24.35
CA LEU A 426 2.04 -20.29 -25.22
C LEU A 426 1.88 -21.37 -26.31
N GLU A 427 2.97 -21.80 -26.92
CA GLU A 427 2.96 -22.88 -27.93
C GLU A 427 2.50 -24.21 -27.33
N GLN A 428 2.95 -24.55 -26.11
CA GLN A 428 2.56 -25.78 -25.42
C GLN A 428 1.07 -25.79 -25.04
N SER A 429 0.48 -24.63 -24.77
CA SER A 429 -0.95 -24.53 -24.43
C SER A 429 -1.90 -24.72 -25.63
N GLY A 430 -1.39 -24.59 -26.86
CA GLY A 430 -2.14 -24.84 -28.11
C GLY A 430 -2.93 -23.62 -28.60
N LYS A 431 -3.22 -23.55 -29.89
CA LYS A 431 -3.99 -22.46 -30.51
C LYS A 431 -5.43 -22.42 -30.00
N GLY A 432 -5.83 -21.29 -29.47
CA GLY A 432 -7.19 -21.05 -28.91
C GLY A 432 -7.36 -21.48 -27.46
N SER A 433 -6.28 -21.83 -26.77
CA SER A 433 -6.26 -22.11 -25.35
C SER A 433 -6.08 -20.81 -24.50
N ILE A 434 -6.27 -20.95 -23.21
CA ILE A 434 -6.07 -19.93 -22.20
C ILE A 434 -4.60 -19.44 -22.26
N ASN A 435 -4.38 -18.13 -22.27
CA ASN A 435 -3.05 -17.52 -22.19
C ASN A 435 -2.45 -17.74 -20.78
N PRO A 436 -1.47 -18.62 -20.58
CA PRO A 436 -0.92 -18.92 -19.26
C PRO A 436 -0.15 -17.75 -18.62
N CYS A 437 0.26 -16.78 -19.44
CA CYS A 437 0.96 -15.57 -19.00
C CYS A 437 0.00 -14.43 -18.58
N GLY A 438 -1.29 -14.57 -18.90
CA GLY A 438 -2.30 -13.54 -18.64
C GLY A 438 -2.57 -13.30 -17.16
N TYR A 439 -3.04 -12.11 -16.84
CA TYR A 439 -3.35 -11.68 -15.48
C TYR A 439 -4.37 -12.58 -14.78
N ASP A 440 -5.39 -13.08 -15.48
CA ASP A 440 -6.37 -14.04 -14.96
C ASP A 440 -5.72 -15.34 -14.47
N GLN A 441 -4.78 -15.90 -15.25
CA GLN A 441 -4.09 -17.13 -14.90
C GLN A 441 -3.12 -16.92 -13.72
N LYS A 442 -2.45 -15.78 -13.65
CA LYS A 442 -1.63 -15.39 -12.50
C LYS A 442 -2.49 -15.22 -11.25
N MET A 443 -3.69 -14.62 -11.37
CA MET A 443 -4.63 -14.48 -10.26
C MET A 443 -5.14 -15.83 -9.74
N ILE A 444 -5.48 -16.77 -10.65
CA ILE A 444 -5.86 -18.14 -10.30
C ILE A 444 -4.75 -18.81 -9.47
N ARG A 445 -3.48 -18.73 -9.95
CA ARG A 445 -2.32 -19.36 -9.29
C ARG A 445 -2.07 -18.71 -7.91
N THR A 446 -2.10 -17.38 -7.85
CA THR A 446 -1.90 -16.63 -6.60
C THR A 446 -2.92 -17.03 -5.53
N PHE A 447 -4.22 -17.07 -5.87
CA PHE A 447 -5.24 -17.43 -4.88
C PHE A 447 -5.20 -18.91 -4.53
N ARG A 448 -4.90 -19.81 -5.49
CA ARG A 448 -4.67 -21.23 -5.20
C ARG A 448 -3.53 -21.37 -4.17
N LYS A 449 -2.39 -20.70 -4.40
CA LYS A 449 -1.23 -20.76 -3.50
C LYS A 449 -1.52 -20.19 -2.12
N MET A 450 -2.22 -19.08 -2.03
CA MET A 450 -2.67 -18.53 -0.74
C MET A 450 -3.58 -19.50 0.01
N ARG A 451 -4.48 -20.22 -0.69
CA ARG A 451 -5.37 -21.21 -0.08
C ARG A 451 -4.66 -22.47 0.41
N GLU A 452 -3.52 -22.83 -0.16
CA GLU A 452 -2.67 -23.90 0.40
C GLU A 452 -2.22 -23.57 1.83
N PHE A 453 -2.03 -22.28 2.17
CA PHE A 453 -1.64 -21.83 3.50
C PHE A 453 -2.82 -21.54 4.42
N PHE A 454 -3.81 -20.82 3.92
CA PHE A 454 -4.90 -20.27 4.73
C PHE A 454 -6.17 -21.13 4.70
N GLY A 455 -6.16 -22.23 3.91
CA GLY A 455 -7.35 -23.07 3.65
C GLY A 455 -8.26 -22.47 2.56
N GLU A 456 -9.34 -23.16 2.23
CA GLU A 456 -10.33 -22.77 1.21
C GLU A 456 -11.19 -21.55 1.66
N VAL A 457 -10.53 -20.50 2.10
CA VAL A 457 -11.18 -19.26 2.53
C VAL A 457 -11.74 -18.47 1.35
N PRO A 458 -12.88 -17.75 1.54
CA PRO A 458 -13.39 -16.83 0.53
C PRO A 458 -12.40 -15.72 0.21
N VAL A 459 -12.39 -15.29 -1.06
CA VAL A 459 -11.68 -14.08 -1.50
C VAL A 459 -12.70 -13.00 -1.85
N ILE A 460 -12.55 -11.81 -1.28
CA ILE A 460 -13.22 -10.61 -1.74
C ILE A 460 -12.25 -9.86 -2.62
N LEU A 461 -12.52 -9.88 -3.92
CA LEU A 461 -11.75 -9.20 -4.95
C LEU A 461 -12.34 -7.82 -5.20
N VAL A 462 -11.58 -6.77 -4.96
CA VAL A 462 -11.97 -5.41 -5.32
C VAL A 462 -11.60 -5.16 -6.77
N LYS A 463 -12.61 -4.98 -7.64
CA LYS A 463 -12.41 -4.54 -9.02
C LYS A 463 -11.94 -3.09 -9.02
N MET A 464 -10.86 -2.81 -9.77
CA MET A 464 -10.28 -1.47 -9.87
C MET A 464 -11.32 -0.43 -10.31
N ALA A 465 -11.21 0.79 -9.77
CA ALA A 465 -11.91 1.97 -10.26
C ALA A 465 -11.41 2.36 -11.66
N ASP A 466 -12.18 3.17 -12.39
CA ASP A 466 -11.66 3.82 -13.58
C ASP A 466 -10.55 4.79 -13.21
N TYR A 467 -9.56 4.88 -14.07
CA TYR A 467 -8.44 5.79 -13.93
C TYR A 467 -7.89 6.19 -15.29
N ILE A 468 -7.61 7.46 -15.46
CA ILE A 468 -6.90 8.02 -16.61
C ILE A 468 -5.61 8.65 -16.10
N ASN A 469 -4.46 8.19 -16.59
CA ASN A 469 -3.19 8.79 -16.21
C ASN A 469 -3.06 10.19 -16.85
N PRO A 470 -2.97 11.27 -16.06
CA PRO A 470 -2.89 12.62 -16.58
C PRO A 470 -1.64 12.88 -17.45
N LEU A 471 -0.63 12.03 -17.37
CA LEU A 471 0.60 12.11 -18.17
C LEU A 471 0.48 11.51 -19.57
N THR A 472 -0.51 10.62 -19.81
CA THR A 472 -0.69 10.00 -21.13
C THR A 472 -1.48 10.88 -22.09
N PHE A 473 -2.13 11.95 -21.58
CA PHE A 473 -3.02 12.83 -22.35
C PHE A 473 -4.17 12.09 -23.04
N GLU A 474 -4.50 10.88 -22.56
CA GLU A 474 -5.66 10.11 -22.99
C GLU A 474 -6.94 10.75 -22.43
N SER A 475 -8.02 10.66 -23.19
CA SER A 475 -9.35 11.14 -22.78
C SER A 475 -10.26 10.02 -22.25
N GLU A 476 -9.79 8.78 -22.32
CA GLU A 476 -10.55 7.58 -21.94
C GLU A 476 -9.66 6.65 -21.11
N VAL A 477 -10.32 5.79 -20.32
CA VAL A 477 -9.65 4.73 -19.57
C VAL A 477 -8.86 3.82 -20.53
N PRO A 478 -7.55 3.58 -20.29
CA PRO A 478 -6.70 2.77 -21.17
C PRO A 478 -7.24 1.36 -21.41
N GLU A 479 -7.02 0.82 -22.60
CA GLU A 479 -7.50 -0.51 -22.99
C GLU A 479 -7.00 -1.60 -22.02
N GLY A 480 -5.71 -1.59 -21.68
CA GLY A 480 -5.14 -2.58 -20.74
C GLY A 480 -5.77 -2.48 -19.34
N TRP A 481 -6.12 -1.28 -18.91
CA TRP A 481 -6.85 -1.07 -17.64
C TRP A 481 -8.24 -1.70 -17.68
N ARG A 482 -9.01 -1.42 -18.75
CA ARG A 482 -10.35 -2.02 -18.96
C ARG A 482 -10.27 -3.55 -19.02
N LYS A 483 -9.24 -4.10 -19.65
CA LYS A 483 -9.01 -5.54 -19.70
C LYS A 483 -8.81 -6.17 -18.33
N ILE A 484 -8.00 -5.56 -17.48
CA ILE A 484 -7.87 -6.02 -16.07
C ILE A 484 -9.22 -5.97 -15.35
N GLN A 485 -9.96 -4.86 -15.48
CA GLN A 485 -11.30 -4.73 -14.87
C GLN A 485 -12.26 -5.84 -15.33
N GLU A 486 -12.29 -6.17 -16.62
CA GLU A 486 -13.10 -7.26 -17.18
C GLU A 486 -12.71 -8.63 -16.60
N LEU A 487 -11.40 -8.91 -16.50
CA LEU A 487 -10.89 -10.14 -15.90
C LEU A 487 -11.26 -10.24 -14.41
N GLN A 488 -11.19 -9.13 -13.68
CA GLN A 488 -11.60 -9.07 -12.27
C GLN A 488 -13.11 -9.28 -12.10
N GLU A 489 -13.93 -8.66 -12.93
CA GLU A 489 -15.39 -8.80 -12.87
C GLU A 489 -15.82 -10.25 -13.12
N ARG A 490 -15.15 -10.92 -14.05
CA ARG A 490 -15.42 -12.31 -14.41
C ARG A 490 -14.73 -13.35 -13.53
N ALA A 491 -13.92 -12.93 -12.54
CA ALA A 491 -13.19 -13.83 -11.66
C ALA A 491 -14.06 -14.95 -11.04
N PRO A 492 -15.34 -14.72 -10.62
CA PRO A 492 -16.21 -15.79 -10.12
C PRO A 492 -16.56 -16.88 -11.12
N GLU A 493 -16.36 -16.65 -12.44
CA GLU A 493 -16.61 -17.65 -13.48
C GLU A 493 -15.52 -18.73 -13.52
N TYR A 494 -14.30 -18.40 -13.10
CA TYR A 494 -13.13 -19.27 -13.22
C TYR A 494 -12.33 -19.47 -11.91
N ILE A 495 -12.67 -18.75 -10.83
CA ILE A 495 -12.11 -18.97 -9.50
C ILE A 495 -13.25 -19.22 -8.51
N SER A 496 -13.26 -20.42 -7.91
CA SER A 496 -14.24 -20.76 -6.89
C SER A 496 -14.13 -19.85 -5.65
N ASN A 497 -15.24 -19.67 -4.95
CA ASN A 497 -15.31 -18.95 -3.67
C ASN A 497 -14.69 -17.53 -3.72
N VAL A 498 -14.96 -16.81 -4.83
CA VAL A 498 -14.60 -15.39 -5.01
C VAL A 498 -15.89 -14.57 -5.08
N ARG A 499 -15.86 -13.38 -4.48
CA ARG A 499 -16.89 -12.34 -4.63
C ARG A 499 -16.21 -11.06 -5.07
N VAL A 500 -16.82 -10.36 -6.01
CA VAL A 500 -16.31 -9.10 -6.54
C VAL A 500 -17.05 -7.93 -5.92
N VAL A 501 -16.31 -6.94 -5.46
CA VAL A 501 -16.82 -5.63 -5.05
C VAL A 501 -16.19 -4.59 -5.98
N THR A 502 -17.01 -3.76 -6.61
CA THR A 502 -16.51 -2.74 -7.56
C THR A 502 -16.14 -1.46 -6.83
N ALA A 503 -14.90 -1.01 -6.99
CA ALA A 503 -14.50 0.31 -6.49
C ALA A 503 -15.22 1.41 -7.29
N PRO A 504 -15.77 2.44 -6.62
CA PRO A 504 -16.43 3.55 -7.30
C PRO A 504 -15.44 4.36 -8.13
N THR A 505 -15.84 4.77 -9.33
CA THR A 505 -15.06 5.71 -10.14
C THR A 505 -14.87 7.03 -9.40
N PRO A 506 -13.62 7.52 -9.27
CA PRO A 506 -13.35 8.78 -8.59
C PRO A 506 -13.77 9.98 -9.44
N GLU A 507 -14.04 11.08 -8.77
CA GLU A 507 -14.15 12.39 -9.38
C GLU A 507 -13.11 13.33 -8.74
N PRO A 508 -12.07 13.73 -9.48
CA PRO A 508 -11.82 13.46 -10.90
C PRO A 508 -11.32 12.04 -11.18
N VAL A 509 -11.53 11.57 -12.41
CA VAL A 509 -11.07 10.25 -12.90
C VAL A 509 -9.54 10.10 -12.93
N TYR A 510 -8.81 11.19 -12.77
CA TYR A 510 -7.34 11.26 -12.65
C TYR A 510 -6.83 10.89 -11.25
N GLU A 511 -7.70 10.63 -10.28
CA GLU A 511 -7.32 10.25 -8.91
C GLU A 511 -7.05 8.74 -8.82
N LEU A 512 -5.77 8.37 -8.82
CA LEU A 512 -5.35 6.96 -8.70
C LEU A 512 -5.69 6.38 -7.32
N HIS A 513 -5.64 7.20 -6.27
CA HIS A 513 -5.85 6.81 -4.88
C HIS A 513 -7.05 7.54 -4.25
N PRO A 514 -8.29 7.24 -4.68
CA PRO A 514 -9.47 7.97 -4.23
C PRO A 514 -9.62 7.95 -2.71
N GLN A 515 -9.88 9.11 -2.12
CA GLN A 515 -10.10 9.24 -0.67
C GLN A 515 -11.44 8.65 -0.22
N ASN A 516 -12.40 8.46 -1.12
CA ASN A 516 -13.71 7.89 -0.81
C ASN A 516 -13.64 6.38 -0.58
N LYS A 517 -12.98 5.97 0.50
CA LYS A 517 -12.86 4.55 0.92
C LYS A 517 -13.97 4.10 1.87
N SER A 518 -14.73 5.03 2.48
CA SER A 518 -15.79 4.68 3.44
C SER A 518 -16.91 3.87 2.76
N GLY A 519 -17.40 4.30 1.58
CA GLY A 519 -18.41 3.56 0.82
C GLY A 519 -17.93 2.17 0.44
N LEU A 520 -16.75 2.08 -0.18
CA LEU A 520 -16.15 0.81 -0.59
C LEU A 520 -15.93 -0.14 0.60
N GLY A 521 -15.45 0.36 1.75
CA GLY A 521 -15.29 -0.45 2.96
C GLY A 521 -16.62 -1.01 3.46
N LYS A 522 -17.72 -0.25 3.39
CA LYS A 522 -19.07 -0.72 3.74
C LYS A 522 -19.56 -1.82 2.79
N ASP A 523 -19.27 -1.74 1.50
CA ASP A 523 -19.60 -2.77 0.52
C ASP A 523 -18.79 -4.05 0.75
N VAL A 524 -17.49 -3.94 1.04
CA VAL A 524 -16.66 -5.07 1.45
C VAL A 524 -17.22 -5.73 2.73
N ALA A 525 -17.60 -4.95 3.73
CA ALA A 525 -18.20 -5.46 4.97
C ALA A 525 -19.49 -6.25 4.71
N LYS A 526 -20.38 -5.72 3.88
CA LYS A 526 -21.64 -6.39 3.51
C LYS A 526 -21.38 -7.76 2.91
N VAL A 527 -20.50 -7.85 1.91
CA VAL A 527 -20.14 -9.11 1.27
C VAL A 527 -19.44 -10.04 2.26
N SER A 528 -18.54 -9.52 3.11
CA SER A 528 -17.84 -10.30 4.13
C SER A 528 -18.78 -10.94 5.14
N VAL A 529 -19.78 -10.20 5.61
CA VAL A 529 -20.80 -10.71 6.55
C VAL A 529 -21.65 -11.81 5.91
N GLU A 530 -22.02 -11.67 4.63
CA GLU A 530 -22.77 -12.68 3.87
C GLU A 530 -22.00 -14.00 3.71
N LEU A 531 -20.68 -13.92 3.50
CA LEU A 531 -19.80 -15.09 3.34
C LEU A 531 -19.54 -15.85 4.66
N ASN A 532 -19.75 -15.21 5.81
CA ASN A 532 -19.54 -15.78 7.13
C ASN A 532 -20.86 -16.23 7.80
N LYS A 533 -21.95 -16.34 7.05
CA LYS A 533 -23.21 -16.95 7.49
C LYS A 533 -23.17 -18.46 7.27
#